data_9af04df44389a78c078802784556d1d4
#
_entry.id   9af04df44389a78c078802784556d1d4
#
_cell.length_a   1.000
_cell.length_b   1.000
_cell.length_c   1.000
_cell.angle_alpha   90.00
_cell.angle_beta   90.00
_cell.angle_gamma   90.00
#
_symmetry.space_group_name_H-M   'P 1'
#
loop_
_entity.id
_entity.type
_entity.pdbx_description
1 polymer ?
#
loop_
_entity_poly.entity_id
_entity_poly.type
_entity_poly.pdbx_seq_one_letter_code
_entity_poly.pdbx_strand_id
1 'polypeptide(L)'
;NTVKQHDGGAGLGSLLKAALPSVPVVGSLPGVRKASAEGFVGLGYQRPPVTVEAEHVAAYAEVCGFPQKDTVPLTYPHMLAFGLHMAIMTDPAFPAPAIGTVHLENSITAHRSVRVGETLAVAARVEPPRAHAKGRVFDFVTTITDPDGAPVWESTSSYLRRGKGDDSAPAGLDIPVTASNGVVWSLPGDLGRRYGAVSGDLNPIHLYPLTAK
;
A
#
# COMPACT_ATOMS: atom_id res chain seq x y z
N ASN A 1 14.27 -9.63 13.56
CA ASN A 1 13.23 -8.75 12.99
C ASN A 1 13.46 -7.35 13.51
N THR A 2 13.92 -6.45 12.66
CA THR A 2 14.16 -5.04 13.06
C THR A 2 12.96 -4.22 12.59
N VAL A 3 12.09 -3.84 13.52
CA VAL A 3 11.03 -2.88 13.25
C VAL A 3 11.61 -1.47 13.37
N LYS A 4 11.53 -0.70 12.29
CA LYS A 4 12.02 0.67 12.18
C LYS A 4 10.90 1.68 12.46
N GLN A 5 11.26 2.88 12.90
CA GLN A 5 10.31 3.98 13.08
C GLN A 5 10.17 4.79 11.80
N HIS A 6 8.94 5.23 11.50
CA HIS A 6 8.62 6.12 10.39
C HIS A 6 7.43 7.00 10.75
N ASP A 7 7.39 8.24 10.28
CA ASP A 7 6.31 9.19 10.59
C ASP A 7 4.97 8.86 9.87
N GLY A 8 5.00 7.94 8.94
CA GLY A 8 3.81 7.52 8.17
C GLY A 8 3.49 8.41 6.97
N GLY A 9 4.25 9.46 6.72
CA GLY A 9 4.04 10.31 5.56
C GLY A 9 4.42 9.63 4.24
N ALA A 10 3.52 9.64 3.25
CA ALA A 10 3.78 9.23 1.88
C ALA A 10 3.75 10.48 0.99
N GLY A 11 4.87 11.14 0.86
CA GLY A 11 4.96 12.39 0.11
C GLY A 11 5.84 12.29 -1.14
N LEU A 12 6.00 13.43 -1.84
CA LEU A 12 6.83 13.53 -3.05
C LEU A 12 8.27 13.02 -2.83
N GLY A 13 8.83 13.23 -1.65
CA GLY A 13 10.15 12.70 -1.27
C GLY A 13 10.22 11.17 -1.30
N SER A 14 9.17 10.49 -0.86
CA SER A 14 9.07 9.02 -0.92
C SER A 14 9.00 8.53 -2.36
N LEU A 15 8.27 9.23 -3.23
CA LEU A 15 8.20 8.91 -4.67
C LEU A 15 9.54 9.10 -5.38
N LEU A 16 10.25 10.21 -5.12
CA LEU A 16 11.58 10.44 -5.66
C LEU A 16 12.55 9.33 -5.23
N LYS A 17 12.54 8.96 -3.95
CA LYS A 17 13.33 7.86 -3.41
C LYS A 17 12.94 6.51 -4.03
N ALA A 18 11.66 6.29 -4.31
CA ALA A 18 11.15 5.09 -4.98
C ALA A 18 11.60 5.00 -6.45
N ALA A 19 11.77 6.15 -7.13
CA ALA A 19 12.17 6.22 -8.54
C ALA A 19 13.66 5.99 -8.77
N LEU A 20 14.53 6.40 -7.82
CA LEU A 20 15.99 6.34 -7.97
C LEU A 20 16.53 4.98 -8.43
N PRO A 21 16.13 3.83 -7.82
CA PRO A 21 16.63 2.51 -8.23
C PRO A 21 16.21 2.09 -9.64
N SER A 22 15.21 2.76 -10.22
CA SER A 22 14.69 2.43 -11.57
C SER A 22 15.47 3.13 -12.69
N VAL A 23 16.35 4.11 -12.34
CA VAL A 23 17.20 4.79 -13.31
C VAL A 23 18.47 3.97 -13.52
N PRO A 24 18.78 3.50 -14.75
CA PRO A 24 19.86 2.51 -14.99
C PRO A 24 21.23 2.91 -14.45
N VAL A 25 21.63 4.17 -14.57
CA VAL A 25 22.92 4.67 -14.07
C VAL A 25 22.88 4.90 -12.57
N VAL A 26 21.79 5.49 -12.05
CA VAL A 26 21.64 5.83 -10.63
C VAL A 26 21.39 4.58 -9.79
N GLY A 27 20.65 3.61 -10.32
CA GLY A 27 20.35 2.32 -9.64
C GLY A 27 21.59 1.46 -9.36
N SER A 28 22.72 1.72 -10.00
CA SER A 28 23.98 1.01 -9.76
C SER A 28 24.88 1.65 -8.69
N LEU A 29 24.55 2.85 -8.23
CA LEU A 29 25.33 3.55 -7.20
C LEU A 29 25.18 2.89 -5.81
N PRO A 30 26.26 2.90 -4.98
CA PRO A 30 26.18 2.45 -3.59
C PRO A 30 25.08 3.20 -2.82
N GLY A 31 24.26 2.47 -2.06
CA GLY A 31 23.13 3.04 -1.29
C GLY A 31 21.84 3.25 -2.09
N VAL A 32 21.88 3.17 -3.43
CA VAL A 32 20.69 3.19 -4.30
C VAL A 32 20.37 1.78 -4.80
N ARG A 33 21.38 0.93 -4.93
CA ARG A 33 21.23 -0.46 -5.35
C ARG A 33 20.43 -1.25 -4.31
N LYS A 34 19.38 -1.94 -4.76
CA LYS A 34 18.60 -2.83 -3.91
C LYS A 34 19.39 -4.07 -3.50
N ALA A 35 19.19 -4.51 -2.26
CA ALA A 35 19.80 -5.73 -1.74
C ALA A 35 19.37 -6.97 -2.54
N SER A 36 20.16 -8.05 -2.43
CA SER A 36 19.75 -9.37 -2.90
C SER A 36 18.64 -9.94 -2.03
N ALA A 37 17.84 -10.86 -2.58
CA ALA A 37 16.57 -11.33 -2.04
C ALA A 37 16.59 -12.00 -0.64
N GLU A 38 17.71 -12.08 0.05
CA GLU A 38 17.84 -12.92 1.25
C GLU A 38 17.89 -12.16 2.59
N GLY A 39 17.91 -10.83 2.59
CA GLY A 39 18.13 -10.05 3.82
C GLY A 39 16.95 -9.27 4.37
N PHE A 40 15.80 -9.27 3.69
CA PHE A 40 14.69 -8.36 4.03
C PHE A 40 13.52 -9.02 4.77
N VAL A 41 13.52 -10.34 4.93
CA VAL A 41 12.42 -11.06 5.59
C VAL A 41 12.21 -10.52 7.00
N GLY A 42 10.99 -10.07 7.27
CA GLY A 42 10.64 -9.41 8.53
C GLY A 42 11.06 -7.95 8.62
N LEU A 43 11.50 -7.33 7.49
CA LEU A 43 11.62 -5.87 7.42
C LEU A 43 10.26 -5.25 7.71
N GLY A 44 10.20 -4.41 8.72
CA GLY A 44 8.97 -3.76 9.14
C GLY A 44 9.20 -2.33 9.61
N TYR A 45 8.13 -1.58 9.55
CA TYR A 45 8.05 -0.21 10.04
C TYR A 45 6.83 -0.04 10.92
N GLN A 46 6.95 0.83 11.91
CA GLN A 46 5.85 1.31 12.72
C GLN A 46 5.93 2.84 12.80
N ARG A 47 4.80 3.46 13.08
CA ARG A 47 4.72 4.90 13.29
C ARG A 47 4.34 5.21 14.74
N PRO A 48 4.61 6.43 15.23
CA PRO A 48 4.01 6.91 16.47
C PRO A 48 2.48 6.73 16.44
N PRO A 49 1.82 6.55 17.59
CA PRO A 49 0.36 6.49 17.64
C PRO A 49 -0.27 7.66 16.88
N VAL A 50 -1.29 7.36 16.08
CA VAL A 50 -1.97 8.33 15.20
C VAL A 50 -3.42 8.47 15.58
N THR A 51 -3.88 9.71 15.68
CA THR A 51 -5.31 10.02 15.84
C THR A 51 -6.02 9.96 14.49
N VAL A 52 -7.20 9.38 14.46
CA VAL A 52 -8.07 9.31 13.28
C VAL A 52 -8.76 10.67 13.11
N GLU A 53 -8.18 11.51 12.26
CA GLU A 53 -8.62 12.89 12.08
C GLU A 53 -9.93 12.99 11.31
N ALA A 54 -10.93 13.71 11.87
CA ALA A 54 -12.25 13.84 11.28
C ALA A 54 -12.21 14.45 9.86
N GLU A 55 -11.38 15.45 9.65
CA GLU A 55 -11.23 16.12 8.36
C GLU A 55 -10.69 15.18 7.29
N HIS A 56 -9.69 14.36 7.64
CA HIS A 56 -9.11 13.39 6.71
C HIS A 56 -10.11 12.27 6.37
N VAL A 57 -10.86 11.78 7.37
CA VAL A 57 -11.93 10.78 7.14
C VAL A 57 -13.02 11.35 6.23
N ALA A 58 -13.43 12.60 6.45
CA ALA A 58 -14.43 13.26 5.63
C ALA A 58 -13.96 13.42 4.18
N ALA A 59 -12.73 13.88 3.96
CA ALA A 59 -12.14 14.00 2.62
C ALA A 59 -12.05 12.65 1.90
N TYR A 60 -11.63 11.58 2.62
CA TYR A 60 -11.58 10.23 2.07
C TYR A 60 -12.99 9.73 1.69
N ALA A 61 -13.94 9.88 2.59
CA ALA A 61 -15.33 9.46 2.35
C ALA A 61 -15.94 10.18 1.14
N GLU A 62 -15.70 11.48 1.00
CA GLU A 62 -16.17 12.27 -0.15
C GLU A 62 -15.61 11.75 -1.47
N VAL A 63 -14.29 11.55 -1.55
CA VAL A 63 -13.63 11.08 -2.79
C VAL A 63 -14.08 9.69 -3.17
N CYS A 64 -14.26 8.79 -2.18
CA CYS A 64 -14.64 7.41 -2.39
C CYS A 64 -16.17 7.18 -2.47
N GLY A 65 -16.99 8.22 -2.25
CA GLY A 65 -18.44 8.10 -2.28
C GLY A 65 -19.05 7.40 -1.06
N PHE A 66 -18.35 7.39 0.08
CA PHE A 66 -18.87 6.83 1.33
C PHE A 66 -19.73 7.86 2.07
N PRO A 67 -20.79 7.42 2.78
CA PRO A 67 -21.55 8.31 3.65
C PRO A 67 -20.69 8.78 4.84
N GLN A 68 -20.90 10.03 5.26
CA GLN A 68 -20.27 10.57 6.47
C GLN A 68 -20.85 9.89 7.71
N LYS A 69 -19.97 9.36 8.58
CA LYS A 69 -20.33 8.68 9.83
C LYS A 69 -19.31 9.00 10.92
N ASP A 70 -19.63 8.65 12.16
CA ASP A 70 -18.70 8.69 13.30
C ASP A 70 -17.68 7.52 13.29
N THR A 71 -17.89 6.55 12.39
CA THR A 71 -16.98 5.43 12.13
C THR A 71 -16.40 5.55 10.74
N VAL A 72 -15.15 5.07 10.59
CA VAL A 72 -14.46 5.13 9.30
C VAL A 72 -14.91 4.01 8.36
N PRO A 73 -14.85 4.21 7.03
CA PRO A 73 -15.01 3.12 6.07
C PRO A 73 -13.98 1.99 6.29
N LEU A 74 -14.36 0.74 5.99
CA LEU A 74 -13.51 -0.44 6.18
C LEU A 74 -12.11 -0.31 5.57
N THR A 75 -12.00 0.38 4.45
CA THR A 75 -10.75 0.56 3.70
C THR A 75 -9.92 1.76 4.18
N TYR A 76 -10.48 2.67 4.98
CA TYR A 76 -9.80 3.87 5.45
C TYR A 76 -8.53 3.58 6.27
N PRO A 77 -8.47 2.57 7.19
CA PRO A 77 -7.26 2.34 7.99
C PRO A 77 -6.01 2.05 7.16
N HIS A 78 -6.17 1.56 5.91
CA HIS A 78 -5.06 1.42 4.99
C HIS A 78 -4.33 2.75 4.73
N MET A 79 -5.03 3.89 4.75
CA MET A 79 -4.43 5.23 4.58
C MET A 79 -3.45 5.55 5.70
N LEU A 80 -3.72 5.08 6.92
CA LEU A 80 -2.83 5.26 8.07
C LEU A 80 -1.52 4.46 7.93
N ALA A 81 -1.54 3.38 7.15
CA ALA A 81 -0.43 2.46 6.95
C ALA A 81 0.32 2.67 5.62
N PHE A 82 -0.26 3.34 4.63
CA PHE A 82 0.31 3.44 3.28
C PHE A 82 1.72 4.02 3.27
N GLY A 83 2.00 5.03 4.10
CA GLY A 83 3.35 5.57 4.28
C GLY A 83 4.37 4.55 4.76
N LEU A 84 3.96 3.56 5.59
CA LEU A 84 4.83 2.47 6.03
C LEU A 84 5.11 1.48 4.89
N HIS A 85 4.12 1.18 4.05
CA HIS A 85 4.35 0.39 2.83
C HIS A 85 5.37 1.07 1.92
N MET A 86 5.26 2.37 1.73
CA MET A 86 6.24 3.15 0.95
C MET A 86 7.62 3.15 1.61
N ALA A 87 7.70 3.22 2.94
CA ALA A 87 8.95 3.12 3.67
C ALA A 87 9.63 1.76 3.46
N ILE A 88 8.88 0.65 3.52
CA ILE A 88 9.38 -0.70 3.21
C ILE A 88 9.87 -0.76 1.76
N MET A 89 9.06 -0.34 0.79
CA MET A 89 9.41 -0.40 -0.65
C MET A 89 10.63 0.45 -1.01
N THR A 90 10.89 1.53 -0.27
CA THR A 90 12.03 2.42 -0.49
C THR A 90 13.24 2.10 0.38
N ASP A 91 13.12 1.16 1.31
CA ASP A 91 14.25 0.70 2.12
C ASP A 91 15.33 0.04 1.23
N PRO A 92 16.63 0.35 1.43
CA PRO A 92 17.71 -0.30 0.70
C PRO A 92 17.74 -1.84 0.86
N ALA A 93 17.24 -2.37 1.96
CA ALA A 93 17.14 -3.82 2.19
C ALA A 93 16.02 -4.47 1.36
N PHE A 94 14.99 -3.73 0.94
CA PHE A 94 13.91 -4.30 0.13
C PHE A 94 14.40 -4.61 -1.30
N PRO A 95 14.21 -5.85 -1.83
CA PRO A 95 14.92 -6.34 -3.00
C PRO A 95 14.38 -5.87 -4.35
N ALA A 96 13.30 -5.10 -4.36
CA ALA A 96 12.64 -4.66 -5.59
C ALA A 96 12.42 -3.14 -5.60
N PRO A 97 12.53 -2.47 -6.77
CA PRO A 97 12.14 -1.07 -6.87
C PRO A 97 10.61 -0.94 -6.72
N ALA A 98 10.16 0.12 -6.05
CA ALA A 98 8.73 0.39 -5.87
C ALA A 98 8.03 0.68 -7.21
N ILE A 99 8.67 1.43 -8.10
CA ILE A 99 8.14 1.71 -9.44
C ILE A 99 8.11 0.44 -10.29
N GLY A 100 6.96 0.19 -10.91
CA GLY A 100 6.68 -1.03 -11.70
C GLY A 100 6.26 -2.22 -10.84
N THR A 101 5.96 -1.99 -9.57
CA THR A 101 5.26 -2.93 -8.69
C THR A 101 3.76 -2.69 -8.81
N VAL A 102 2.99 -3.75 -8.94
CA VAL A 102 1.53 -3.70 -9.15
C VAL A 102 0.83 -4.24 -7.92
N HIS A 103 -0.09 -3.47 -7.35
CA HIS A 103 -0.97 -3.94 -6.27
C HIS A 103 -2.01 -4.89 -6.87
N LEU A 104 -1.98 -6.17 -6.48
CA LEU A 104 -2.87 -7.21 -7.02
C LEU A 104 -4.16 -7.33 -6.22
N GLU A 105 -4.00 -7.43 -4.90
CA GLU A 105 -5.10 -7.75 -3.99
C GLU A 105 -4.84 -7.19 -2.59
N ASN A 106 -5.91 -6.99 -1.85
CA ASN A 106 -5.86 -6.59 -0.44
C ASN A 106 -6.92 -7.36 0.35
N SER A 107 -6.48 -8.22 1.25
CA SER A 107 -7.36 -8.90 2.21
C SER A 107 -7.43 -8.07 3.48
N ILE A 108 -8.64 -7.75 3.94
CA ILE A 108 -8.88 -6.91 5.12
C ILE A 108 -9.73 -7.64 6.13
N THR A 109 -9.31 -7.62 7.39
CA THR A 109 -10.08 -8.08 8.55
C THR A 109 -10.25 -6.94 9.53
N ALA A 110 -11.48 -6.50 9.77
CA ALA A 110 -11.79 -5.57 10.85
C ALA A 110 -12.36 -6.36 12.04
N HIS A 111 -11.70 -6.26 13.19
CA HIS A 111 -12.14 -6.90 14.43
C HIS A 111 -13.24 -6.09 15.13
N ARG A 112 -13.26 -4.79 14.90
CA ARG A 112 -14.31 -3.84 15.28
C ARG A 112 -14.32 -2.61 14.38
N SER A 113 -15.35 -1.80 14.48
CA SER A 113 -15.36 -0.49 13.85
C SER A 113 -14.34 0.45 14.50
N VAL A 114 -13.65 1.23 13.66
CA VAL A 114 -12.79 2.33 14.10
C VAL A 114 -13.61 3.62 14.11
N ARG A 115 -13.48 4.41 15.17
CA ARG A 115 -14.16 5.70 15.32
C ARG A 115 -13.24 6.86 14.95
N VAL A 116 -13.85 7.92 14.48
CA VAL A 116 -13.19 9.22 14.37
C VAL A 116 -12.74 9.68 15.76
N GLY A 117 -11.53 10.21 15.85
CA GLY A 117 -10.90 10.65 17.11
C GLY A 117 -10.16 9.55 17.91
N GLU A 118 -10.27 8.27 17.50
CA GLU A 118 -9.47 7.23 18.15
C GLU A 118 -7.98 7.42 17.87
N THR A 119 -7.16 7.08 18.85
CA THR A 119 -5.70 7.00 18.71
C THR A 119 -5.30 5.53 18.57
N LEU A 120 -4.54 5.21 17.50
CA LEU A 120 -4.21 3.85 17.10
C LEU A 120 -2.70 3.71 16.88
N ALA A 121 -2.17 2.53 17.18
CA ALA A 121 -0.82 2.15 16.78
C ALA A 121 -0.88 1.42 15.44
N VAL A 122 0.07 1.74 14.54
CA VAL A 122 0.11 1.20 13.16
C VAL A 122 1.48 0.63 12.88
N ALA A 123 1.52 -0.62 12.45
CA ALA A 123 2.73 -1.30 12.01
C ALA A 123 2.50 -2.05 10.70
N ALA A 124 3.54 -2.12 9.88
CA ALA A 124 3.55 -2.92 8.66
C ALA A 124 4.87 -3.68 8.54
N ARG A 125 4.81 -4.90 8.00
CA ARG A 125 5.99 -5.71 7.69
C ARG A 125 5.80 -6.44 6.38
N VAL A 126 6.90 -6.83 5.75
CA VAL A 126 6.88 -7.64 4.53
C VAL A 126 7.22 -9.10 4.86
N GLU A 127 6.44 -9.99 4.27
CA GLU A 127 6.63 -11.45 4.37
C GLU A 127 7.63 -11.96 3.30
N PRO A 128 8.11 -13.20 3.43
CA PRO A 128 8.89 -13.85 2.38
C PRO A 128 8.16 -13.81 1.03
N PRO A 129 8.87 -13.54 -0.09
CA PRO A 129 8.24 -13.46 -1.38
C PRO A 129 7.73 -14.83 -1.84
N ARG A 130 6.57 -14.85 -2.49
CA ARG A 130 6.04 -16.05 -3.13
C ARG A 130 6.17 -15.97 -4.65
N ALA A 131 6.29 -17.13 -5.29
CA ALA A 131 6.32 -17.24 -6.74
C ALA A 131 4.97 -16.85 -7.35
N HIS A 132 5.01 -16.31 -8.57
CA HIS A 132 3.84 -15.96 -9.36
C HIS A 132 4.18 -16.19 -10.84
N ALA A 133 3.18 -16.54 -11.68
CA ALA A 133 3.37 -16.79 -13.09
C ALA A 133 4.04 -15.62 -13.85
N LYS A 134 3.91 -14.38 -13.36
CA LYS A 134 4.46 -13.16 -13.99
C LYS A 134 5.58 -12.49 -13.18
N GLY A 135 6.18 -13.17 -12.17
CA GLY A 135 7.23 -12.60 -11.34
C GLY A 135 7.24 -13.08 -9.90
N ARG A 136 7.34 -12.16 -8.96
CA ARG A 136 7.30 -12.42 -7.50
C ARG A 136 6.30 -11.52 -6.82
N VAL A 137 5.56 -12.07 -5.87
CA VAL A 137 4.62 -11.32 -5.02
C VAL A 137 5.24 -11.12 -3.65
N PHE A 138 5.11 -9.90 -3.14
CA PHE A 138 5.49 -9.50 -1.80
C PHE A 138 4.23 -9.16 -1.03
N ASP A 139 3.97 -9.89 0.05
CA ASP A 139 2.81 -9.69 0.90
C ASP A 139 3.20 -8.76 2.06
N PHE A 140 2.50 -7.63 2.17
CA PHE A 140 2.70 -6.63 3.22
C PHE A 140 1.58 -6.78 4.23
N VAL A 141 1.94 -7.24 5.43
CA VAL A 141 1.00 -7.41 6.53
C VAL A 141 0.97 -6.14 7.36
N THR A 142 -0.20 -5.54 7.46
CA THR A 142 -0.48 -4.38 8.32
C THR A 142 -1.27 -4.83 9.53
N THR A 143 -0.88 -4.38 10.71
CA THR A 143 -1.62 -4.55 11.95
C THR A 143 -1.86 -3.19 12.58
N ILE A 144 -3.10 -2.90 12.90
CA ILE A 144 -3.52 -1.70 13.63
C ILE A 144 -4.13 -2.14 14.95
N THR A 145 -3.62 -1.59 16.05
CA THR A 145 -4.04 -1.91 17.42
C THR A 145 -4.54 -0.67 18.12
N ASP A 146 -5.38 -0.89 19.11
CA ASP A 146 -5.72 0.13 20.09
C ASP A 146 -4.56 0.39 21.08
N PRO A 147 -4.69 1.37 22.00
CA PRO A 147 -3.66 1.68 23.02
C PRO A 147 -3.34 0.51 23.95
N ASP A 148 -4.27 -0.41 24.16
CA ASP A 148 -4.10 -1.60 24.99
C ASP A 148 -3.42 -2.76 24.24
N GLY A 149 -3.14 -2.57 22.94
CA GLY A 149 -2.48 -3.56 22.08
C GLY A 149 -3.44 -4.59 21.45
N ALA A 150 -4.75 -4.44 21.63
CA ALA A 150 -5.71 -5.34 21.00
C ALA A 150 -5.83 -5.03 19.48
N PRO A 151 -5.87 -6.04 18.61
CA PRO A 151 -5.99 -5.82 17.17
C PRO A 151 -7.39 -5.25 16.83
N VAL A 152 -7.39 -4.18 16.07
CA VAL A 152 -8.59 -3.48 15.61
C VAL A 152 -8.84 -3.76 14.14
N TRP A 153 -7.76 -3.78 13.36
CA TRP A 153 -7.82 -3.94 11.91
C TRP A 153 -6.51 -4.53 11.39
N GLU A 154 -6.62 -5.44 10.45
CA GLU A 154 -5.48 -6.07 9.81
C GLU A 154 -5.69 -6.15 8.31
N SER A 155 -4.61 -6.10 7.54
CA SER A 155 -4.65 -6.39 6.12
C SER A 155 -3.39 -7.07 5.62
N THR A 156 -3.55 -7.79 4.50
CA THR A 156 -2.46 -8.28 3.68
C THR A 156 -2.60 -7.68 2.30
N SER A 157 -1.67 -6.79 1.94
CA SER A 157 -1.59 -6.18 0.61
C SER A 157 -0.53 -6.90 -0.22
N SER A 158 -0.94 -7.49 -1.34
CA SER A 158 -0.08 -8.28 -2.22
C SER A 158 0.40 -7.45 -3.40
N TYR A 159 1.71 -7.29 -3.52
CA TYR A 159 2.36 -6.49 -4.55
C TYR A 159 3.19 -7.36 -5.48
N LEU A 160 2.84 -7.38 -6.77
CA LEU A 160 3.59 -8.10 -7.81
C LEU A 160 4.73 -7.25 -8.36
N ARG A 161 5.93 -7.74 -8.26
CA ARG A 161 7.05 -7.30 -9.09
C ARG A 161 7.14 -8.18 -10.34
N ARG A 162 6.84 -7.60 -11.50
CA ARG A 162 6.96 -8.30 -12.78
C ARG A 162 8.42 -8.64 -13.09
N GLY A 163 8.63 -9.81 -13.68
CA GLY A 163 9.94 -10.32 -14.04
C GLY A 163 9.84 -11.76 -14.52
N LYS A 164 10.97 -12.50 -14.41
CA LYS A 164 10.94 -13.93 -14.68
C LYS A 164 9.96 -14.59 -13.70
N GLY A 165 8.88 -15.16 -14.22
CA GLY A 165 7.87 -15.86 -13.47
C GLY A 165 8.16 -17.36 -13.34
N ASP A 166 7.21 -18.05 -12.73
CA ASP A 166 7.14 -19.48 -12.60
C ASP A 166 5.77 -19.91 -13.12
N ASP A 167 5.72 -20.53 -14.29
CA ASP A 167 4.47 -20.91 -14.97
C ASP A 167 3.67 -21.97 -14.17
N SER A 168 4.29 -22.64 -13.20
CA SER A 168 3.62 -23.55 -12.28
C SER A 168 2.98 -22.86 -11.08
N ALA A 169 3.33 -21.59 -10.84
CA ALA A 169 2.79 -20.82 -9.73
C ALA A 169 1.41 -20.22 -10.05
N PRO A 170 0.55 -20.00 -9.03
CA PRO A 170 -0.74 -19.35 -9.23
C PRO A 170 -0.59 -17.96 -9.86
N ALA A 171 -1.49 -17.62 -10.78
CA ALA A 171 -1.55 -16.30 -11.42
C ALA A 171 -2.40 -15.27 -10.65
N GLY A 172 -2.85 -15.62 -9.44
CA GLY A 172 -3.75 -14.82 -8.60
C GLY A 172 -5.07 -15.57 -8.34
N LEU A 173 -6.06 -14.84 -7.80
CA LEU A 173 -7.39 -15.39 -7.58
C LEU A 173 -8.09 -15.62 -8.92
N ASP A 174 -8.67 -16.82 -9.08
CA ASP A 174 -9.59 -17.10 -10.19
C ASP A 174 -10.97 -16.53 -9.82
N ILE A 175 -11.23 -15.33 -10.30
CA ILE A 175 -12.51 -14.66 -10.07
C ILE A 175 -13.42 -14.98 -11.26
N PRO A 176 -14.52 -15.71 -11.04
CA PRO A 176 -15.44 -16.04 -12.13
C PRO A 176 -16.01 -14.75 -12.76
N VAL A 177 -15.95 -14.67 -14.07
CA VAL A 177 -16.56 -13.56 -14.81
C VAL A 177 -18.08 -13.71 -14.72
N THR A 178 -18.72 -12.83 -13.98
CA THR A 178 -20.18 -12.76 -13.91
C THR A 178 -20.73 -11.86 -15.03
N ALA A 179 -21.93 -12.15 -15.50
CA ALA A 179 -22.61 -11.27 -16.45
C ALA A 179 -22.79 -9.88 -15.86
N SER A 180 -22.61 -8.84 -16.69
CA SER A 180 -22.87 -7.46 -16.28
C SER A 180 -24.34 -7.30 -15.84
N ASN A 181 -24.56 -6.64 -14.71
CA ASN A 181 -25.91 -6.25 -14.25
C ASN A 181 -26.44 -4.98 -14.98
N GLY A 182 -25.70 -4.44 -15.93
CA GLY A 182 -26.05 -3.21 -16.68
C GLY A 182 -25.80 -1.91 -15.91
N VAL A 183 -25.26 -1.94 -14.70
CA VAL A 183 -24.91 -0.71 -13.97
C VAL A 183 -23.67 -0.09 -14.57
N VAL A 184 -23.77 1.16 -15.01
CA VAL A 184 -22.66 1.95 -15.56
C VAL A 184 -22.27 3.03 -14.56
N TRP A 185 -21.00 3.07 -14.18
CA TRP A 185 -20.45 4.10 -13.29
C TRP A 185 -19.66 5.09 -14.13
N SER A 186 -20.08 6.36 -14.08
CA SER A 186 -19.34 7.44 -14.72
C SER A 186 -18.41 8.07 -13.69
N LEU A 187 -17.11 7.93 -13.90
CA LEU A 187 -16.10 8.44 -12.98
C LEU A 187 -15.50 9.75 -13.51
N PRO A 188 -15.30 10.78 -12.64
CA PRO A 188 -14.62 12.01 -13.04
C PRO A 188 -13.17 11.73 -13.49
N GLY A 189 -12.71 12.43 -14.53
CA GLY A 189 -11.35 12.27 -15.08
C GLY A 189 -10.22 12.72 -14.12
N ASP A 190 -10.56 13.39 -13.02
CA ASP A 190 -9.63 13.82 -11.97
C ASP A 190 -9.69 12.96 -10.70
N LEU A 191 -10.51 11.89 -10.68
CA LEU A 191 -10.71 11.06 -9.50
C LEU A 191 -9.40 10.52 -8.93
N GLY A 192 -8.48 10.06 -9.79
CA GLY A 192 -7.18 9.55 -9.34
C GLY A 192 -6.33 10.62 -8.64
N ARG A 193 -6.36 11.87 -9.11
CA ARG A 193 -5.66 13.00 -8.45
C ARG A 193 -6.29 13.36 -7.12
N ARG A 194 -7.62 13.38 -7.05
CA ARG A 194 -8.36 13.63 -5.79
C ARG A 194 -8.08 12.54 -4.77
N TYR A 195 -8.09 11.27 -5.19
CA TYR A 195 -7.74 10.14 -4.34
C TYR A 195 -6.27 10.21 -3.89
N GLY A 196 -5.34 10.52 -4.81
CA GLY A 196 -3.92 10.68 -4.48
C GLY A 196 -3.66 11.77 -3.44
N ALA A 197 -4.44 12.87 -3.47
CA ALA A 197 -4.32 13.94 -2.48
C ALA A 197 -4.72 13.48 -1.06
N VAL A 198 -5.66 12.54 -0.94
CA VAL A 198 -6.12 12.01 0.35
C VAL A 198 -5.30 10.80 0.81
N SER A 199 -4.95 9.91 -0.12
CA SER A 199 -4.26 8.65 0.19
C SER A 199 -2.75 8.80 0.31
N GLY A 200 -2.17 9.84 -0.28
CA GLY A 200 -0.73 9.95 -0.47
C GLY A 200 -0.18 9.08 -1.62
N ASP A 201 -1.04 8.33 -2.32
CA ASP A 201 -0.64 7.56 -3.50
C ASP A 201 -0.55 8.47 -4.72
N LEU A 202 0.62 9.04 -4.90
CA LEU A 202 0.95 9.92 -6.01
C LEU A 202 1.63 9.17 -7.18
N ASN A 203 1.41 7.86 -7.30
CA ASN A 203 1.95 7.09 -8.42
C ASN A 203 1.41 7.68 -9.74
N PRO A 204 2.27 8.11 -10.68
CA PRO A 204 1.85 8.77 -11.92
C PRO A 204 0.82 7.98 -12.73
N ILE A 205 0.84 6.64 -12.66
CA ILE A 205 -0.12 5.79 -13.38
C ILE A 205 -1.58 6.02 -12.95
N HIS A 206 -1.80 6.54 -11.74
CA HIS A 206 -3.13 6.84 -11.20
C HIS A 206 -3.53 8.30 -11.41
N LEU A 207 -2.58 9.19 -11.76
CA LEU A 207 -2.81 10.64 -11.80
C LEU A 207 -3.21 11.16 -13.17
N TYR A 208 -2.69 10.56 -14.25
CA TYR A 208 -2.86 11.08 -15.61
C TYR A 208 -3.07 9.96 -16.64
N PRO A 209 -3.99 10.13 -17.60
CA PRO A 209 -4.26 9.12 -18.65
C PRO A 209 -3.04 8.76 -19.48
N LEU A 210 -2.11 9.70 -19.70
CA LEU A 210 -0.89 9.47 -20.48
C LEU A 210 0.10 8.52 -19.79
N THR A 211 0.04 8.42 -18.47
CA THR A 211 0.93 7.58 -17.65
C THR A 211 0.29 6.25 -17.26
N ALA A 212 -0.99 6.06 -17.56
CA ALA A 212 -1.77 4.86 -17.24
C ALA A 212 -1.64 3.71 -18.27
N LYS A 213 -0.59 3.73 -19.12
CA LYS A 213 -0.35 2.75 -20.19
C LYS A 213 0.51 1.59 -19.74
#